data_870ba7aeda3df863631fe685d5dffed8
#
_entry.id   870ba7aeda3df863631fe685d5dffed8
#
_cell.length_a   1.000
_cell.length_b   1.000
_cell.length_c   1.000
_cell.angle_alpha   90.00
_cell.angle_beta   90.00
_cell.angle_gamma   90.00
#
_symmetry.space_group_name_H-M   'P 1'
#
loop_
_entity.id
_entity.type
_entity.pdbx_description
1 polymer ?
#
loop_
_entity_poly.entity_id
_entity_poly.type
_entity_poly.pdbx_seq_one_letter_code
_entity_poly.pdbx_strand_id
1 'polypeptide(L)'
;MVLDSSSLTLLPTVSNSSTPDLVGILYGSSPSTGGNPVTALQTALRTETKAVAGIANEASTKRDIAAFRAAVASAKSPAALLANPLARKVLLTANGLGDQADYVALVTKALLSDTSKTGSLASKLTDTRFLSVAKTYDFANKGLAILQDPKVLDSLANGYAEVTWRQGLDKATPGLSNALDFRSRAAGITTVDQILGDKTFREVVTVALGLPKQIAFQPLQTQEQAISSRLDLGRLKSSAFVDQFAKRYLIAASTASSTSSSQTNGVASLFA
;
A
#
# COMPACT_ATOMS: atom_id res chain seq x y z
N MET A 1 -14.24 -39.25 -64.55
CA MET A 1 -13.77 -40.34 -63.71
C MET A 1 -13.16 -39.71 -62.48
N VAL A 2 -13.95 -39.61 -61.59
CA VAL A 2 -14.04 -39.65 -60.14
C VAL A 2 -12.71 -39.55 -59.42
N LEU A 3 -12.61 -38.48 -58.72
CA LEU A 3 -11.60 -38.17 -57.74
C LEU A 3 -12.14 -38.26 -56.36
N ASP A 4 -11.47 -38.94 -55.49
CA ASP A 4 -11.89 -39.06 -54.15
C ASP A 4 -11.02 -38.22 -53.18
N SER A 5 -11.62 -37.88 -52.18
CA SER A 5 -11.54 -36.82 -51.19
C SER A 5 -10.44 -36.93 -50.19
N SER A 6 -9.91 -35.81 -49.89
CA SER A 6 -8.98 -35.38 -48.86
C SER A 6 -9.42 -35.67 -47.47
N SER A 7 -8.61 -36.33 -46.71
CA SER A 7 -8.72 -36.36 -45.26
C SER A 7 -7.87 -35.19 -44.68
N LEU A 8 -8.54 -34.14 -44.27
CA LEU A 8 -7.92 -33.13 -43.41
C LEU A 8 -7.94 -33.63 -41.98
N THR A 9 -6.81 -34.06 -41.49
CA THR A 9 -6.61 -34.38 -40.10
C THR A 9 -6.52 -33.09 -39.30
N LEU A 10 -7.56 -32.79 -38.52
CA LEU A 10 -7.52 -31.72 -37.51
C LEU A 10 -6.60 -32.15 -36.37
N LEU A 11 -5.46 -31.51 -36.27
CA LEU A 11 -4.63 -31.51 -35.08
C LEU A 11 -5.32 -30.66 -34.02
N PRO A 12 -5.47 -31.13 -32.78
CA PRO A 12 -5.92 -30.27 -31.68
C PRO A 12 -4.80 -29.28 -31.32
N THR A 13 -5.07 -28.02 -31.57
CA THR A 13 -4.22 -26.95 -31.02
C THR A 13 -4.36 -26.93 -29.51
N VAL A 14 -3.39 -27.44 -28.82
CA VAL A 14 -3.23 -27.24 -27.37
C VAL A 14 -2.83 -25.77 -27.16
N SER A 15 -3.83 -24.93 -26.96
CA SER A 15 -3.62 -23.56 -26.49
C SER A 15 -3.31 -23.60 -25.00
N ASN A 16 -2.07 -23.90 -24.66
CA ASN A 16 -1.58 -23.73 -23.29
C ASN A 16 -0.59 -22.57 -23.28
N SER A 17 -1.09 -21.35 -23.42
CA SER A 17 -0.32 -20.12 -23.21
C SER A 17 -0.89 -19.33 -22.06
N SER A 18 -0.65 -19.80 -20.85
CA SER A 18 -0.72 -18.96 -19.65
C SER A 18 0.52 -18.07 -19.55
N THR A 19 0.75 -17.23 -20.56
CA THR A 19 1.61 -16.07 -20.38
C THR A 19 0.82 -15.07 -19.58
N PRO A 20 1.31 -14.63 -18.38
CA PRO A 20 0.64 -13.57 -17.65
C PRO A 20 0.58 -12.34 -18.54
N ASP A 21 -0.59 -11.71 -18.64
CA ASP A 21 -0.80 -10.49 -19.41
C ASP A 21 -0.03 -9.33 -18.77
N LEU A 22 1.27 -9.27 -19.11
CA LEU A 22 2.18 -8.23 -18.63
C LEU A 22 1.81 -6.85 -19.18
N VAL A 23 1.07 -6.80 -20.30
CA VAL A 23 0.61 -5.56 -20.92
C VAL A 23 -0.53 -4.96 -20.10
N GLY A 24 -1.44 -5.76 -19.58
CA GLY A 24 -2.51 -5.31 -18.69
C GLY A 24 -2.00 -4.73 -17.39
N ILE A 25 -0.95 -5.31 -16.81
CA ILE A 25 -0.31 -4.81 -15.58
C ILE A 25 0.45 -3.50 -15.83
N LEU A 26 1.04 -3.33 -17.00
CA LEU A 26 1.83 -2.13 -17.37
C LEU A 26 0.97 -0.93 -17.78
N TYR A 27 -0.21 -1.15 -18.32
CA TYR A 27 -1.06 -0.10 -18.90
C TYR A 27 -2.44 0.03 -18.27
N GLY A 28 -2.68 -0.58 -17.10
CA GLY A 28 -3.93 -0.41 -16.34
C GLY A 28 -5.14 -1.13 -16.92
N SER A 29 -4.95 -2.05 -17.88
CA SER A 29 -6.01 -2.97 -18.30
C SER A 29 -6.14 -4.07 -17.23
N SER A 30 -7.34 -4.26 -16.69
CA SER A 30 -7.62 -5.25 -15.65
C SER A 30 -7.23 -6.65 -16.11
N PRO A 31 -6.27 -7.33 -15.45
CA PRO A 31 -6.09 -8.75 -15.67
C PRO A 31 -7.36 -9.48 -15.17
N SER A 32 -7.76 -10.48 -15.90
CA SER A 32 -8.88 -11.36 -15.57
C SER A 32 -8.79 -11.81 -14.10
N THR A 33 -9.86 -11.61 -13.36
CA THR A 33 -10.10 -12.01 -11.97
C THR A 33 -9.72 -13.48 -11.78
N GLY A 34 -8.55 -13.77 -11.18
CA GLY A 34 -8.14 -15.15 -10.87
C GLY A 34 -6.64 -15.46 -10.87
N GLY A 35 -5.75 -14.49 -11.07
CA GLY A 35 -4.31 -14.71 -10.99
C GLY A 35 -3.85 -15.09 -9.58
N ASN A 36 -2.85 -16.01 -9.47
CA ASN A 36 -2.26 -16.37 -8.19
C ASN A 36 -1.63 -15.13 -7.51
N PRO A 37 -2.10 -14.71 -6.31
CA PRO A 37 -1.64 -13.49 -5.67
C PRO A 37 -0.15 -13.51 -5.31
N VAL A 38 0.44 -14.68 -5.14
CA VAL A 38 1.89 -14.84 -4.92
C VAL A 38 2.66 -14.53 -6.19
N THR A 39 2.15 -14.96 -7.35
CA THR A 39 2.75 -14.62 -8.65
C THR A 39 2.64 -13.12 -8.93
N ALA A 40 1.50 -12.50 -8.58
CA ALA A 40 1.31 -11.05 -8.69
C ALA A 40 2.34 -10.29 -7.85
N LEU A 41 2.58 -10.72 -6.60
CA LEU A 41 3.62 -10.13 -5.74
C LEU A 41 5.01 -10.24 -6.37
N GLN A 42 5.37 -11.43 -6.88
CA GLN A 42 6.68 -11.63 -7.52
C GLN A 42 6.85 -10.78 -8.78
N THR A 43 5.79 -10.64 -9.56
CA THR A 43 5.79 -9.80 -10.76
C THR A 43 5.92 -8.33 -10.38
N ALA A 44 5.14 -7.85 -9.39
CA ALA A 44 5.23 -6.50 -8.89
C ALA A 44 6.67 -6.15 -8.47
N LEU A 45 7.32 -7.01 -7.68
CA LEU A 45 8.70 -6.81 -7.23
C LEU A 45 9.72 -6.75 -8.39
N ARG A 46 9.53 -7.55 -9.42
CA ARG A 46 10.43 -7.54 -10.59
C ARG A 46 10.24 -6.32 -11.48
N THR A 47 9.04 -5.78 -11.54
CA THR A 47 8.68 -4.69 -12.45
C THR A 47 8.61 -3.33 -11.75
N GLU A 48 8.76 -3.26 -10.43
CA GLU A 48 8.57 -2.08 -9.60
C GLU A 48 9.22 -0.83 -10.18
N THR A 49 10.53 -0.85 -10.41
CA THR A 49 11.26 0.32 -10.91
C THR A 49 10.69 0.86 -12.22
N LYS A 50 10.38 -0.03 -13.17
CA LYS A 50 9.84 0.36 -14.47
C LYS A 50 8.41 0.87 -14.34
N ALA A 51 7.60 0.21 -13.52
CA ALA A 51 6.20 0.55 -13.32
C ALA A 51 6.06 1.89 -12.57
N VAL A 52 6.86 2.13 -11.53
CA VAL A 52 6.90 3.41 -10.81
C VAL A 52 7.32 4.55 -11.74
N ALA A 53 8.34 4.33 -12.59
CA ALA A 53 8.73 5.30 -13.61
C ALA A 53 7.58 5.58 -14.61
N GLY A 54 6.78 4.57 -14.96
CA GLY A 54 5.58 4.72 -15.77
C GLY A 54 4.57 5.65 -15.11
N ILE A 55 4.20 5.37 -13.85
CA ILE A 55 3.27 6.20 -13.06
C ILE A 55 3.81 7.64 -12.90
N ALA A 56 5.09 7.81 -12.62
CA ALA A 56 5.72 9.13 -12.51
C ALA A 56 5.56 9.96 -13.81
N ASN A 57 5.49 9.27 -14.96
CA ASN A 57 5.32 9.89 -16.27
C ASN A 57 3.85 10.12 -16.68
N GLU A 58 2.88 9.59 -15.96
CA GLU A 58 1.46 9.85 -16.22
C GLU A 58 1.11 11.33 -16.08
N ALA A 59 0.20 11.82 -16.95
CA ALA A 59 -0.21 13.21 -16.95
C ALA A 59 -0.88 13.65 -15.64
N SER A 60 -1.60 12.75 -14.97
CA SER A 60 -2.20 12.98 -13.66
C SER A 60 -1.14 13.19 -12.57
N THR A 61 -0.18 12.27 -12.47
CA THR A 61 0.92 12.33 -11.51
C THR A 61 1.78 13.58 -11.73
N LYS A 62 2.15 13.87 -12.98
CA LYS A 62 2.90 15.11 -13.32
C LYS A 62 2.17 16.37 -12.91
N ARG A 63 0.84 16.44 -13.11
CA ARG A 63 0.04 17.58 -12.67
C ARG A 63 0.01 17.72 -11.15
N ASP A 64 -0.20 16.63 -10.43
CA ASP A 64 -0.22 16.64 -8.97
C ASP A 64 1.13 17.09 -8.40
N ILE A 65 2.24 16.58 -8.93
CA ILE A 65 3.60 16.96 -8.52
C ILE A 65 3.91 18.42 -8.87
N ALA A 66 3.54 18.88 -10.06
CA ALA A 66 3.73 20.29 -10.44
C ALA A 66 2.95 21.24 -9.52
N ALA A 67 1.70 20.90 -9.22
CA ALA A 67 0.87 21.69 -8.30
C ALA A 67 1.41 21.62 -6.85
N PHE A 68 1.93 20.49 -6.41
CA PHE A 68 2.62 20.37 -5.12
C PHE A 68 3.85 21.29 -5.05
N ARG A 69 4.72 21.27 -6.07
CA ARG A 69 5.90 22.16 -6.15
C ARG A 69 5.50 23.64 -6.12
N ALA A 70 4.44 24.02 -6.86
CA ALA A 70 3.91 25.37 -6.84
C ALA A 70 3.37 25.75 -5.45
N ALA A 71 2.67 24.83 -4.77
CA ALA A 71 2.20 25.05 -3.41
C ALA A 71 3.36 25.24 -2.40
N VAL A 72 4.42 24.44 -2.52
CA VAL A 72 5.64 24.61 -1.69
C VAL A 72 6.29 25.98 -1.92
N ALA A 73 6.41 26.40 -3.19
CA ALA A 73 7.03 27.68 -3.54
C ALA A 73 6.21 28.89 -3.05
N SER A 74 4.88 28.77 -2.97
CA SER A 74 3.99 29.88 -2.56
C SER A 74 3.65 29.87 -1.06
N ALA A 75 3.86 28.75 -0.36
CA ALA A 75 3.50 28.61 1.04
C ALA A 75 4.40 29.48 1.94
N LYS A 76 3.77 30.25 2.83
CA LYS A 76 4.47 31.11 3.80
C LYS A 76 4.84 30.36 5.10
N SER A 77 4.25 29.20 5.32
CA SER A 77 4.49 28.39 6.51
C SER A 77 4.14 26.93 6.27
N PRO A 78 4.65 25.97 7.05
CA PRO A 78 4.25 24.58 6.98
C PRO A 78 2.74 24.40 7.24
N ALA A 79 2.15 25.18 8.13
CA ALA A 79 0.71 25.14 8.39
C ALA A 79 -0.10 25.54 7.13
N ALA A 80 0.35 26.57 6.40
CA ALA A 80 -0.28 27.00 5.16
C ALA A 80 -0.14 25.94 4.06
N LEU A 81 1.01 25.26 3.97
CA LEU A 81 1.22 24.15 3.05
C LEU A 81 0.28 22.98 3.36
N LEU A 82 0.18 22.59 4.64
CA LEU A 82 -0.69 21.49 5.08
C LEU A 82 -2.19 21.83 4.98
N ALA A 83 -2.56 23.11 4.98
CA ALA A 83 -3.93 23.55 4.71
C ALA A 83 -4.34 23.34 3.24
N ASN A 84 -3.37 23.34 2.31
CA ASN A 84 -3.64 23.05 0.90
C ASN A 84 -3.96 21.56 0.72
N PRO A 85 -5.17 21.18 0.26
CA PRO A 85 -5.58 19.77 0.19
C PRO A 85 -4.70 18.92 -0.72
N LEU A 86 -4.29 19.46 -1.87
CA LEU A 86 -3.45 18.73 -2.82
C LEU A 86 -2.02 18.56 -2.27
N ALA A 87 -1.44 19.63 -1.73
CA ALA A 87 -0.09 19.55 -1.16
C ALA A 87 -0.04 18.58 0.01
N ARG A 88 -1.03 18.62 0.89
CA ARG A 88 -1.19 17.67 1.99
C ARG A 88 -1.33 16.24 1.48
N LYS A 89 -2.19 16.00 0.48
CA LYS A 89 -2.36 14.68 -0.13
C LYS A 89 -1.05 14.14 -0.68
N VAL A 90 -0.34 14.92 -1.50
CA VAL A 90 0.94 14.49 -2.10
C VAL A 90 1.99 14.21 -1.03
N LEU A 91 2.19 15.13 -0.09
CA LEU A 91 3.15 14.97 1.00
C LEU A 91 2.87 13.71 1.83
N LEU A 92 1.62 13.51 2.24
CA LEU A 92 1.24 12.37 3.08
C LEU A 92 1.29 11.07 2.31
N THR A 93 0.78 11.03 1.08
CA THR A 93 0.83 9.83 0.25
C THR A 93 2.26 9.38 0.00
N ALA A 94 3.16 10.31 -0.36
CA ALA A 94 4.57 10.01 -0.57
C ALA A 94 5.28 9.40 0.65
N ASN A 95 4.75 9.68 1.85
CA ASN A 95 5.28 9.19 3.12
C ASN A 95 4.43 8.04 3.73
N GLY A 96 3.55 7.43 2.95
CA GLY A 96 2.73 6.32 3.41
C GLY A 96 1.60 6.70 4.38
N LEU A 97 1.31 7.99 4.55
CA LEU A 97 0.23 8.54 5.38
C LEU A 97 -0.98 9.03 4.57
N GLY A 98 -1.13 8.58 3.32
CA GLY A 98 -2.21 9.02 2.44
C GLY A 98 -3.60 8.74 3.01
N ASP A 99 -3.75 7.66 3.78
CA ASP A 99 -4.97 7.30 4.51
C ASP A 99 -5.34 8.30 5.63
N GLN A 100 -4.40 9.15 6.05
CA GLN A 100 -4.58 10.16 7.09
C GLN A 100 -4.86 11.56 6.53
N ALA A 101 -4.88 11.73 5.20
CA ALA A 101 -4.95 13.05 4.57
C ALA A 101 -6.21 13.86 4.93
N ASP A 102 -7.31 13.19 5.26
CA ASP A 102 -8.59 13.83 5.62
C ASP A 102 -8.64 14.30 7.08
N TYR A 103 -7.75 13.80 7.93
CA TYR A 103 -7.67 14.19 9.35
C TYR A 103 -6.80 15.45 9.54
N VAL A 104 -7.20 16.54 8.90
CA VAL A 104 -6.40 17.79 8.77
C VAL A 104 -5.84 18.28 10.09
N ALA A 105 -6.67 18.34 11.14
CA ALA A 105 -6.26 18.84 12.46
C ALA A 105 -5.21 17.94 13.11
N LEU A 106 -5.37 16.62 13.04
CA LEU A 106 -4.42 15.65 13.58
C LEU A 106 -3.09 15.75 12.83
N VAL A 107 -3.14 15.66 11.49
CA VAL A 107 -1.98 15.74 10.61
C VAL A 107 -1.18 17.01 10.88
N THR A 108 -1.86 18.16 10.88
CA THR A 108 -1.20 19.46 11.09
C THR A 108 -0.52 19.51 12.45
N LYS A 109 -1.23 19.14 13.53
CA LYS A 109 -0.66 19.16 14.88
C LYS A 109 0.48 18.15 15.05
N ALA A 110 0.37 16.98 14.45
CA ALA A 110 1.40 15.95 14.56
C ALA A 110 2.67 16.34 13.79
N LEU A 111 2.55 16.80 12.54
CA LEU A 111 3.70 17.17 11.71
C LEU A 111 4.37 18.47 12.16
N LEU A 112 3.65 19.37 12.82
CA LEU A 112 4.20 20.60 13.42
C LEU A 112 4.66 20.41 14.86
N SER A 113 4.56 19.21 15.42
CA SER A 113 5.03 18.97 16.77
C SER A 113 6.57 18.87 16.81
N ASP A 114 7.16 19.55 17.79
CA ASP A 114 8.60 19.53 18.01
C ASP A 114 9.02 18.17 18.57
N THR A 115 9.64 17.35 17.73
CA THR A 115 10.05 15.98 18.11
C THR A 115 11.29 15.92 18.99
N SER A 116 11.97 17.04 19.21
CA SER A 116 13.07 17.16 20.19
C SER A 116 12.56 17.23 21.64
N LYS A 117 11.29 17.63 21.81
CA LYS A 117 10.66 17.75 23.13
C LYS A 117 10.03 16.42 23.56
N THR A 118 10.31 16.05 24.79
CA THR A 118 9.69 14.89 25.43
C THR A 118 8.17 15.05 25.44
N GLY A 119 7.47 14.04 24.90
CA GLY A 119 5.99 14.03 24.88
C GLY A 119 5.38 14.87 23.77
N SER A 120 6.12 15.15 22.69
CA SER A 120 5.55 15.73 21.46
C SER A 120 4.35 14.90 20.96
N LEU A 121 3.39 15.54 20.27
CA LEU A 121 2.20 14.79 19.77
C LEU A 121 2.62 13.64 18.86
N ALA A 122 3.54 13.89 17.92
CA ALA A 122 4.00 12.85 17.01
C ALA A 122 4.62 11.64 17.73
N SER A 123 5.29 11.85 18.88
CA SER A 123 5.87 10.74 19.67
C SER A 123 4.84 9.97 20.50
N LYS A 124 3.66 10.56 20.75
CA LYS A 124 2.58 9.93 21.52
C LYS A 124 1.61 9.13 20.66
N LEU A 125 1.64 9.34 19.34
CA LEU A 125 0.78 8.59 18.42
C LEU A 125 1.31 7.16 18.28
N THR A 126 0.39 6.21 18.36
CA THR A 126 0.68 4.78 18.16
C THR A 126 1.16 4.51 16.71
N ASP A 127 0.61 5.27 15.75
CA ASP A 127 1.08 5.25 14.37
C ASP A 127 2.42 5.98 14.23
N THR A 128 3.49 5.20 14.23
CA THR A 128 4.87 5.70 14.20
C THR A 128 5.25 6.40 12.90
N ARG A 129 4.43 6.28 11.84
CA ARG A 129 4.63 7.00 10.58
C ARG A 129 4.61 8.51 10.81
N PHE A 130 3.73 9.01 11.69
CA PHE A 130 3.70 10.44 12.05
C PHE A 130 5.02 10.92 12.65
N LEU A 131 5.60 10.13 13.57
CA LEU A 131 6.88 10.49 14.18
C LEU A 131 8.00 10.49 13.15
N SER A 132 8.03 9.51 12.26
CA SER A 132 9.01 9.42 11.18
C SER A 132 8.95 10.65 10.27
N VAL A 133 7.73 11.01 9.82
CA VAL A 133 7.53 12.17 8.94
C VAL A 133 7.85 13.48 9.66
N ALA A 134 7.40 13.64 10.91
CA ALA A 134 7.70 14.85 11.70
C ALA A 134 9.21 15.03 11.92
N LYS A 135 9.97 13.97 12.16
CA LYS A 135 11.44 14.00 12.26
C LYS A 135 12.10 14.31 10.92
N THR A 136 11.62 13.71 9.83
CA THR A 136 12.21 13.91 8.50
C THR A 136 12.11 15.35 8.04
N TYR A 137 10.95 15.97 8.20
CA TYR A 137 10.72 17.34 7.73
C TYR A 137 11.03 18.39 8.77
N ASP A 138 10.97 18.05 10.04
CA ASP A 138 11.26 18.95 11.18
C ASP A 138 10.64 20.34 11.03
N PHE A 139 9.37 20.36 10.65
CA PHE A 139 8.63 21.60 10.36
C PHE A 139 8.56 22.56 11.55
N ALA A 140 8.60 22.01 12.77
CA ALA A 140 8.56 22.80 13.98
C ALA A 140 9.81 23.72 14.11
N ASN A 141 10.99 23.22 13.73
CA ASN A 141 12.26 23.94 13.92
C ASN A 141 12.79 24.53 12.62
N LYS A 142 12.55 23.86 11.48
CA LYS A 142 13.13 24.25 10.19
C LYS A 142 12.13 24.91 9.23
N GLY A 143 10.86 24.96 9.60
CA GLY A 143 9.82 25.49 8.71
C GLY A 143 9.77 24.71 7.39
N LEU A 144 9.76 25.42 6.27
CA LEU A 144 9.76 24.83 4.93
C LEU A 144 11.16 24.61 4.34
N ALA A 145 12.24 24.88 5.08
CA ALA A 145 13.59 24.88 4.53
C ALA A 145 13.98 23.57 3.84
N ILE A 146 13.59 22.42 4.41
CA ILE A 146 13.88 21.11 3.82
C ILE A 146 13.21 20.90 2.46
N LEU A 147 12.05 21.52 2.24
CA LEU A 147 11.32 21.43 0.97
C LEU A 147 11.86 22.41 -0.10
N GLN A 148 12.88 23.21 0.22
CA GLN A 148 13.58 24.03 -0.77
C GLN A 148 14.68 23.22 -1.48
N ASP A 149 15.06 22.05 -0.94
CA ASP A 149 16.02 21.15 -1.60
C ASP A 149 15.33 20.39 -2.75
N PRO A 150 15.79 20.57 -4.00
CA PRO A 150 15.25 19.85 -5.16
C PRO A 150 15.29 18.33 -5.00
N LYS A 151 16.32 17.78 -4.35
CA LYS A 151 16.46 16.35 -4.12
C LYS A 151 15.34 15.80 -3.21
N VAL A 152 14.93 16.58 -2.21
CA VAL A 152 13.82 16.22 -1.32
C VAL A 152 12.50 16.24 -2.11
N LEU A 153 12.30 17.25 -2.96
CA LEU A 153 11.12 17.32 -3.83
C LEU A 153 11.07 16.17 -4.86
N ASP A 154 12.22 15.78 -5.40
CA ASP A 154 12.34 14.63 -6.31
C ASP A 154 12.06 13.31 -5.59
N SER A 155 12.59 13.15 -4.37
CA SER A 155 12.29 11.98 -3.53
C SER A 155 10.80 11.89 -3.19
N LEU A 156 10.15 13.02 -2.86
CA LEU A 156 8.70 13.07 -2.65
C LEU A 156 7.90 12.70 -3.91
N ALA A 157 8.32 13.20 -5.06
CA ALA A 157 7.67 12.87 -6.33
C ALA A 157 7.76 11.37 -6.63
N ASN A 158 8.92 10.77 -6.41
CA ASN A 158 9.13 9.33 -6.58
C ASN A 158 8.31 8.52 -5.56
N GLY A 159 8.30 8.91 -4.29
CA GLY A 159 7.49 8.25 -3.26
C GLY A 159 5.97 8.35 -3.55
N TYR A 160 5.51 9.50 -4.06
CA TYR A 160 4.13 9.66 -4.49
C TYR A 160 3.78 8.72 -5.65
N ALA A 161 4.63 8.62 -6.66
CA ALA A 161 4.45 7.71 -7.79
C ALA A 161 4.47 6.24 -7.34
N GLU A 162 5.37 5.88 -6.43
CA GLU A 162 5.48 4.52 -5.88
C GLU A 162 4.21 4.11 -5.14
N VAL A 163 3.71 4.94 -4.22
CA VAL A 163 2.49 4.64 -3.48
C VAL A 163 1.28 4.61 -4.42
N THR A 164 1.21 5.51 -5.40
CA THR A 164 0.15 5.52 -6.42
C THR A 164 0.16 4.23 -7.23
N TRP A 165 1.34 3.77 -7.65
CA TRP A 165 1.50 2.48 -8.32
C TRP A 165 1.01 1.32 -7.45
N ARG A 166 1.47 1.24 -6.20
CA ARG A 166 1.05 0.18 -5.26
C ARG A 166 -0.47 0.12 -5.11
N GLN A 167 -1.12 1.28 -4.91
CA GLN A 167 -2.58 1.36 -4.80
C GLN A 167 -3.30 0.92 -6.09
N GLY A 168 -2.69 1.18 -7.25
CA GLY A 168 -3.21 0.72 -8.54
C GLY A 168 -3.26 -0.81 -8.65
N LEU A 169 -2.32 -1.52 -8.02
CA LEU A 169 -2.24 -2.98 -8.03
C LEU A 169 -3.42 -3.65 -7.32
N ASP A 170 -4.04 -2.99 -6.35
CA ASP A 170 -5.16 -3.54 -5.58
C ASP A 170 -6.42 -3.73 -6.43
N LYS A 171 -6.52 -3.06 -7.58
CA LYS A 171 -7.63 -3.26 -8.53
C LYS A 171 -7.64 -4.68 -9.12
N ALA A 172 -6.45 -5.23 -9.33
CA ALA A 172 -6.27 -6.56 -9.91
C ALA A 172 -6.05 -7.64 -8.84
N THR A 173 -5.32 -7.29 -7.78
CA THR A 173 -4.98 -8.22 -6.69
C THR A 173 -5.20 -7.50 -5.36
N PRO A 174 -6.39 -7.60 -4.76
CA PRO A 174 -6.71 -6.95 -3.50
C PRO A 174 -5.71 -7.28 -2.40
N GLY A 175 -5.22 -6.26 -1.71
CA GLY A 175 -4.23 -6.38 -0.64
C GLY A 175 -2.76 -6.41 -1.09
N LEU A 176 -2.49 -6.37 -2.41
CA LEU A 176 -1.11 -6.39 -2.90
C LEU A 176 -0.33 -5.14 -2.47
N SER A 177 -0.97 -3.96 -2.44
CA SER A 177 -0.37 -2.74 -1.93
C SER A 177 0.03 -2.88 -0.45
N ASN A 178 -0.85 -3.46 0.37
CA ASN A 178 -0.58 -3.70 1.78
C ASN A 178 0.59 -4.69 1.98
N ALA A 179 0.66 -5.74 1.15
CA ALA A 179 1.76 -6.70 1.19
C ALA A 179 3.11 -6.06 0.85
N LEU A 180 3.16 -5.19 -0.16
CA LEU A 180 4.36 -4.46 -0.56
C LEU A 180 4.78 -3.44 0.50
N ASP A 181 3.82 -2.69 1.07
CA ASP A 181 4.09 -1.72 2.13
C ASP A 181 4.59 -2.42 3.42
N PHE A 182 3.95 -3.52 3.80
CA PHE A 182 4.42 -4.35 4.91
C PHE A 182 5.88 -4.79 4.70
N ARG A 183 6.21 -5.32 3.52
CA ARG A 183 7.57 -5.77 3.19
C ARG A 183 8.60 -4.65 3.32
N SER A 184 8.28 -3.45 2.91
CA SER A 184 9.21 -2.32 2.94
C SER A 184 9.49 -1.80 4.35
N ARG A 185 8.52 -1.93 5.29
CA ARG A 185 8.59 -1.30 6.62
C ARG A 185 8.70 -2.29 7.79
N ALA A 186 8.49 -3.59 7.56
CA ALA A 186 8.41 -4.60 8.63
C ALA A 186 9.64 -4.60 9.56
N ALA A 187 10.84 -4.43 9.03
CA ALA A 187 12.08 -4.44 9.82
C ALA A 187 12.16 -3.33 10.89
N GLY A 188 11.38 -2.24 10.73
CA GLY A 188 11.30 -1.13 11.67
C GLY A 188 10.34 -1.35 12.84
N ILE A 189 9.55 -2.41 12.82
CA ILE A 189 8.57 -2.72 13.87
C ILE A 189 9.25 -3.40 15.05
N THR A 190 9.02 -2.85 16.24
CA THR A 190 9.61 -3.33 17.50
C THR A 190 8.59 -3.63 18.58
N THR A 191 7.37 -3.13 18.46
CA THR A 191 6.28 -3.37 19.43
C THR A 191 4.98 -3.77 18.73
N VAL A 192 4.10 -4.47 19.44
CA VAL A 192 2.77 -4.83 18.94
C VAL A 192 1.88 -3.61 18.77
N ASP A 193 2.05 -2.59 19.63
CA ASP A 193 1.31 -1.32 19.51
C ASP A 193 1.55 -0.61 18.16
N GLN A 194 2.77 -0.70 17.63
CA GLN A 194 3.08 -0.17 16.30
C GLN A 194 2.32 -0.92 15.20
N ILE A 195 2.10 -2.24 15.37
CA ILE A 195 1.26 -3.03 14.46
C ILE A 195 -0.20 -2.58 14.58
N LEU A 196 -0.71 -2.45 15.79
CA LEU A 196 -2.10 -2.09 16.04
C LEU A 196 -2.41 -0.64 15.66
N GLY A 197 -1.44 0.25 15.79
CA GLY A 197 -1.58 1.67 15.43
C GLY A 197 -1.51 1.95 13.92
N ASP A 198 -0.86 1.10 13.16
CA ASP A 198 -0.74 1.22 11.70
C ASP A 198 -1.82 0.38 11.01
N LYS A 199 -2.68 1.02 10.21
CA LYS A 199 -3.79 0.36 9.51
C LYS A 199 -3.31 -0.79 8.62
N THR A 200 -2.23 -0.59 7.85
CA THR A 200 -1.68 -1.60 6.93
C THR A 200 -1.10 -2.78 7.70
N PHE A 201 -0.30 -2.50 8.73
CA PHE A 201 0.30 -3.57 9.55
C PHE A 201 -0.75 -4.36 10.30
N ARG A 202 -1.75 -3.69 10.88
CA ARG A 202 -2.87 -4.36 11.55
C ARG A 202 -3.60 -5.30 10.58
N GLU A 203 -3.94 -4.82 9.39
CA GLU A 203 -4.61 -5.64 8.36
C GLU A 203 -3.77 -6.85 7.97
N VAL A 204 -2.52 -6.62 7.58
CA VAL A 204 -1.61 -7.70 7.13
C VAL A 204 -1.40 -8.74 8.24
N VAL A 205 -1.12 -8.29 9.46
CA VAL A 205 -0.80 -9.19 10.57
C VAL A 205 -2.03 -9.98 11.01
N THR A 206 -3.18 -9.33 11.20
CA THR A 206 -4.38 -10.05 11.65
C THR A 206 -4.86 -11.06 10.64
N VAL A 207 -4.86 -10.72 9.35
CA VAL A 207 -5.25 -11.64 8.27
C VAL A 207 -4.24 -12.77 8.11
N ALA A 208 -2.93 -12.49 8.08
CA ALA A 208 -1.91 -13.53 7.98
C ALA A 208 -1.89 -14.50 9.17
N LEU A 209 -2.24 -14.03 10.37
CA LEU A 209 -2.35 -14.88 11.57
C LEU A 209 -3.69 -15.60 11.68
N GLY A 210 -4.64 -15.33 10.78
CA GLY A 210 -6.00 -15.89 10.83
C GLY A 210 -6.79 -15.41 12.04
N LEU A 211 -6.52 -14.20 12.51
CA LEU A 211 -7.28 -13.61 13.61
C LEU A 211 -8.66 -13.13 13.10
N PRO A 212 -9.74 -13.40 13.85
CA PRO A 212 -11.06 -12.96 13.45
C PRO A 212 -11.16 -11.43 13.48
N LYS A 213 -11.94 -10.85 12.55
CA LYS A 213 -12.13 -9.38 12.48
C LYS A 213 -12.65 -8.79 13.79
N GLN A 214 -13.39 -9.57 14.56
CA GLN A 214 -13.94 -9.19 15.87
C GLN A 214 -12.86 -8.89 16.92
N ILE A 215 -11.61 -9.30 16.67
CA ILE A 215 -10.49 -8.97 17.57
C ILE A 215 -10.32 -7.45 17.72
N ALA A 216 -10.66 -6.68 16.69
CA ALA A 216 -10.58 -5.21 16.73
C ALA A 216 -11.52 -4.55 17.76
N PHE A 217 -12.54 -5.26 18.22
CA PHE A 217 -13.48 -4.79 19.26
C PHE A 217 -13.09 -5.24 20.68
N GLN A 218 -12.03 -6.03 20.81
CA GLN A 218 -11.54 -6.48 22.11
C GLN A 218 -10.65 -5.40 22.76
N PRO A 219 -10.48 -5.45 24.08
CA PRO A 219 -9.53 -4.59 24.77
C PRO A 219 -8.13 -4.69 24.16
N LEU A 220 -7.38 -3.58 24.18
CA LEU A 220 -6.05 -3.48 23.57
C LEU A 220 -5.12 -4.62 24.02
N GLN A 221 -5.07 -4.89 25.31
CA GLN A 221 -4.26 -5.98 25.88
C GLN A 221 -4.59 -7.36 25.28
N THR A 222 -5.88 -7.63 25.02
CA THR A 222 -6.31 -8.89 24.37
C THR A 222 -5.81 -8.94 22.91
N GLN A 223 -5.85 -7.82 22.19
CA GLN A 223 -5.35 -7.73 20.83
C GLN A 223 -3.83 -7.94 20.80
N GLU A 224 -3.08 -7.30 21.71
CA GLU A 224 -1.63 -7.46 21.86
C GLU A 224 -1.26 -8.92 22.15
N GLN A 225 -1.95 -9.57 23.10
CA GLN A 225 -1.72 -10.96 23.44
C GLN A 225 -2.04 -11.91 22.28
N ALA A 226 -3.09 -11.65 21.52
CA ALA A 226 -3.47 -12.45 20.36
C ALA A 226 -2.39 -12.41 19.27
N ILE A 227 -1.72 -11.28 19.09
CA ILE A 227 -0.62 -11.12 18.13
C ILE A 227 0.68 -11.69 18.70
N SER A 228 1.10 -11.29 19.90
CA SER A 228 2.39 -11.68 20.48
C SER A 228 2.52 -13.18 20.73
N SER A 229 1.40 -13.88 21.00
CA SER A 229 1.38 -15.34 21.13
C SER A 229 1.63 -16.09 19.80
N ARG A 230 1.53 -15.42 18.65
CA ARG A 230 1.63 -16.04 17.31
C ARG A 230 2.72 -15.44 16.43
N LEU A 231 3.23 -14.26 16.77
CA LEU A 231 4.23 -13.53 16.01
C LEU A 231 5.38 -13.11 16.91
N ASP A 232 6.56 -13.68 16.65
CA ASP A 232 7.82 -13.16 17.19
C ASP A 232 8.26 -11.96 16.34
N LEU A 233 8.25 -10.76 16.93
CA LEU A 233 8.63 -9.51 16.27
C LEU A 233 10.10 -9.51 15.79
N GLY A 234 10.97 -10.25 16.46
CA GLY A 234 12.38 -10.39 16.05
C GLY A 234 12.52 -10.93 14.63
N ARG A 235 11.59 -11.79 14.22
CA ARG A 235 11.56 -12.40 12.88
C ARG A 235 11.24 -11.40 11.77
N LEU A 236 10.62 -10.25 12.08
CA LEU A 236 10.33 -9.19 11.11
C LEU A 236 11.60 -8.53 10.56
N LYS A 237 12.75 -8.74 11.19
CA LYS A 237 14.06 -8.32 10.67
C LYS A 237 14.60 -9.22 9.56
N SER A 238 14.03 -10.42 9.40
CA SER A 238 14.42 -11.37 8.36
C SER A 238 13.60 -11.14 7.09
N SER A 239 14.24 -10.74 6.00
CA SER A 239 13.58 -10.54 4.70
C SER A 239 12.87 -11.81 4.21
N ALA A 240 13.47 -12.98 4.40
CA ALA A 240 12.87 -14.26 4.02
C ALA A 240 11.58 -14.54 4.81
N PHE A 241 11.55 -14.23 6.11
CA PHE A 241 10.33 -14.36 6.90
C PHE A 241 9.25 -13.37 6.47
N VAL A 242 9.63 -12.12 6.26
CA VAL A 242 8.72 -11.05 5.80
C VAL A 242 8.10 -11.41 4.45
N ASP A 243 8.88 -11.96 3.52
CA ASP A 243 8.40 -12.43 2.22
C ASP A 243 7.37 -13.56 2.35
N GLN A 244 7.66 -14.55 3.20
CA GLN A 244 6.71 -15.64 3.45
C GLN A 244 5.44 -15.15 4.14
N PHE A 245 5.58 -14.21 5.07
CA PHE A 245 4.46 -13.64 5.80
C PHE A 245 3.54 -12.83 4.87
N ALA A 246 4.12 -12.01 3.98
CA ALA A 246 3.37 -11.27 2.95
C ALA A 246 2.63 -12.20 1.99
N LYS A 247 3.26 -13.31 1.56
CA LYS A 247 2.60 -14.33 0.74
C LYS A 247 1.43 -14.99 1.47
N ARG A 248 1.61 -15.34 2.75
CA ARG A 248 0.55 -15.90 3.58
C ARG A 248 -0.63 -14.94 3.72
N TYR A 249 -0.35 -13.66 3.93
CA TYR A 249 -1.38 -12.61 3.95
C TYR A 249 -2.18 -12.60 2.65
N LEU A 250 -1.51 -12.55 1.51
CA LEU A 250 -2.16 -12.48 0.20
C LEU A 250 -3.05 -13.70 -0.10
N ILE A 251 -2.59 -14.89 0.27
CA ILE A 251 -3.39 -16.12 0.12
C ILE A 251 -4.63 -16.03 1.00
N ALA A 252 -4.50 -15.63 2.26
CA ALA A 252 -5.63 -15.51 3.18
C ALA A 252 -6.62 -14.43 2.74
N ALA A 253 -6.13 -13.29 2.26
CA ALA A 253 -6.94 -12.18 1.75
C ALA A 253 -7.73 -12.59 0.49
N SER A 254 -7.12 -13.31 -0.43
CA SER A 254 -7.79 -13.79 -1.65
C SER A 254 -8.89 -14.80 -1.34
N THR A 255 -8.66 -15.69 -0.37
CA THR A 255 -9.67 -16.68 0.08
C THR A 255 -10.88 -15.99 0.72
N ALA A 256 -10.64 -14.97 1.55
CA ALA A 256 -11.71 -14.21 2.18
C ALA A 256 -12.57 -13.45 1.17
N SER A 257 -11.97 -12.93 0.09
CA SER A 257 -12.69 -12.25 -0.99
C SER A 257 -13.59 -13.20 -1.80
N SER A 258 -13.12 -14.42 -2.07
CA SER A 258 -13.91 -15.42 -2.81
C SER A 258 -15.10 -15.95 -2.02
N THR A 259 -14.98 -16.07 -0.70
CA THR A 259 -16.08 -16.52 0.17
C THR A 259 -17.20 -15.48 0.25
N SER A 260 -16.87 -14.18 0.26
CA SER A 260 -17.87 -13.10 0.28
C SER A 260 -18.69 -13.01 -1.00
N SER A 261 -18.09 -13.29 -2.16
CA SER A 261 -18.81 -13.26 -3.45
C SER A 261 -19.74 -14.44 -3.64
N SER A 262 -19.46 -15.59 -3.01
CA SER A 262 -20.32 -16.78 -3.07
C SER A 262 -21.57 -16.64 -2.19
N GLN A 263 -21.50 -15.89 -1.09
CA GLN A 263 -22.67 -15.69 -0.20
C GLN A 263 -23.70 -14.71 -0.78
N THR A 264 -23.29 -13.73 -1.57
CA THR A 264 -24.23 -12.78 -2.21
C THR A 264 -25.07 -13.43 -3.31
N ASN A 265 -24.54 -14.41 -4.01
CA ASN A 265 -25.29 -15.12 -5.06
C ASN A 265 -26.28 -16.16 -4.51
N GLY A 266 -26.09 -16.66 -3.30
CA GLY A 266 -26.97 -17.63 -2.65
C GLY A 266 -28.26 -17.04 -2.08
N VAL A 267 -28.26 -15.76 -1.73
CA VAL A 267 -29.41 -15.10 -1.09
C VAL A 267 -30.40 -14.55 -2.15
N ALA A 268 -29.90 -14.18 -3.33
CA ALA A 268 -30.73 -13.68 -4.42
C ALA A 268 -31.65 -14.77 -5.02
N SER A 269 -31.32 -16.06 -4.93
CA SER A 269 -32.12 -17.17 -5.44
C SER A 269 -33.21 -17.66 -4.46
N LEU A 270 -33.28 -17.14 -3.25
CA LEU A 270 -34.31 -17.50 -2.26
C LEU A 270 -35.52 -16.57 -2.30
N PHE A 271 -35.49 -15.52 -3.13
CA PHE A 271 -36.57 -14.55 -3.30
C PHE A 271 -37.09 -14.46 -4.76
N ALA A 272 -36.78 -15.45 -5.60
CA ALA A 272 -37.31 -15.56 -6.97
C ALA A 272 -38.37 -16.63 -7.04
#